data_5cb78ca7c853d3f4d936423570402de0
#
_entry.id   5cb78ca7c853d3f4d936423570402de0
#
_cell.length_a   1.000
_cell.length_b   1.000
_cell.length_c   1.000
_cell.angle_alpha   90.00
_cell.angle_beta   90.00
_cell.angle_gamma   90.00
#
_symmetry.space_group_name_H-M   'P 1'
#
loop_
_entity.id
_entity.type
_entity.pdbx_description
1 polymer ?
#
loop_
_entity_poly.entity_id
_entity_poly.type
_entity_poly.pdbx_seq_one_letter_code
_entity_poly.pdbx_strand_id
1 'polypeptide(L)'
;MRGVMQAVLVVPAMALLLTGCASKDWVRDLVGKRDAEIDQRVGTRVGAVETRMGEESQRVTRVEGQIGETNQRLTGVETTAGQASETAKAARVRADEVDGRLTRLWSNRNKRSLVETVHVQFAFDKAELSDGAQTALAAIVKELKENPNLTVDLEGFTDSTGPRDYNVTLSQRRVESVRRYLVEQGAELPRINSVGLGPVSGGKEEQAKQRRVTVKLMLGAD
;
A
#
# COMPACT_ATOMS: atom_id res chain seq x y z
N MET A 1 -10.91 13.66 64.90
CA MET A 1 -10.45 14.10 66.23
C MET A 1 -11.10 15.41 66.55
N ARG A 2 -12.00 15.34 67.53
CA ARG A 2 -12.19 16.34 68.62
C ARG A 2 -12.52 17.74 68.10
N GLY A 3 -13.69 18.29 68.15
CA GLY A 3 -14.50 18.39 69.38
C GLY A 3 -14.36 19.81 69.90
N VAL A 4 -15.25 20.70 69.40
CA VAL A 4 -15.39 22.03 70.01
C VAL A 4 -16.86 22.15 70.48
N MET A 5 -16.94 21.89 71.59
CA MET A 5 -17.67 22.29 72.76
C MET A 5 -18.74 23.33 72.48
N GLN A 6 -19.99 22.93 72.53
CA GLN A 6 -21.13 23.77 72.71
C GLN A 6 -21.07 24.44 74.07
N ALA A 7 -20.75 25.74 74.01
CA ALA A 7 -21.05 26.59 75.20
C ALA A 7 -22.52 26.95 75.15
N VAL A 8 -23.31 26.13 75.80
CA VAL A 8 -24.69 26.48 76.16
C VAL A 8 -24.57 27.55 77.27
N LEU A 9 -24.75 28.80 76.88
CA LEU A 9 -25.00 29.86 77.82
C LEU A 9 -26.40 29.70 78.38
N VAL A 10 -26.51 28.92 79.49
CA VAL A 10 -27.67 28.94 80.35
C VAL A 10 -27.67 30.27 81.10
N VAL A 11 -28.32 31.26 80.53
CA VAL A 11 -28.62 32.51 81.19
C VAL A 11 -29.60 32.13 82.29
N PRO A 12 -29.30 32.50 83.57
CA PRO A 12 -30.21 32.16 84.66
C PRO A 12 -31.57 32.87 84.52
N ALA A 13 -32.56 32.08 84.20
CA ALA A 13 -33.98 32.50 84.08
C ALA A 13 -34.60 32.96 85.42
N MET A 14 -33.78 33.24 86.44
CA MET A 14 -34.27 33.49 87.81
C MET A 14 -34.05 34.89 88.35
N ALA A 15 -33.66 35.86 87.49
CA ALA A 15 -33.57 37.28 87.94
C ALA A 15 -34.60 38.20 87.31
N LEU A 16 -35.63 37.69 86.62
CA LEU A 16 -36.64 38.50 85.91
C LEU A 16 -38.03 38.54 86.58
N LEU A 17 -38.12 38.09 87.79
CA LEU A 17 -39.47 38.17 88.50
C LEU A 17 -39.67 39.37 89.40
N LEU A 18 -38.76 40.38 89.40
CA LEU A 18 -38.88 41.52 90.32
C LEU A 18 -38.92 42.90 89.69
N THR A 19 -38.86 43.06 88.34
CA THR A 19 -39.20 44.38 87.76
C THR A 19 -40.03 44.13 86.51
N GLY A 20 -41.31 44.16 86.71
CA GLY A 20 -42.30 44.06 85.66
C GLY A 20 -42.13 45.10 84.60
N CYS A 21 -42.65 44.85 83.46
CA CYS A 21 -42.80 45.74 82.31
C CYS A 21 -41.52 46.08 81.60
N ALA A 22 -40.93 45.06 80.89
CA ALA A 22 -40.30 45.38 79.64
C ALA A 22 -41.23 46.27 78.84
N SER A 23 -40.92 47.57 78.66
CA SER A 23 -41.83 48.45 77.98
C SER A 23 -42.13 47.91 76.60
N LYS A 24 -43.36 47.97 76.16
CA LYS A 24 -43.79 47.51 74.82
C LYS A 24 -42.87 48.09 73.72
N ASP A 25 -42.27 49.21 73.94
CA ASP A 25 -41.36 49.92 73.05
C ASP A 25 -39.97 49.25 73.03
N TRP A 26 -39.46 48.76 74.20
CA TRP A 26 -38.16 48.06 74.26
C TRP A 26 -38.24 46.71 73.51
N VAL A 27 -39.34 45.97 73.67
CA VAL A 27 -39.56 44.69 72.95
C VAL A 27 -39.63 45.00 71.42
N ARG A 28 -40.38 46.03 71.03
CA ARG A 28 -40.51 46.42 69.62
C ARG A 28 -39.16 46.82 69.00
N ASP A 29 -38.32 47.60 69.73
CA ASP A 29 -36.99 47.99 69.28
C ASP A 29 -36.07 46.79 69.19
N LEU A 30 -36.07 45.89 70.14
CA LEU A 30 -35.26 44.66 70.11
C LEU A 30 -35.63 43.74 68.96
N VAL A 31 -36.94 43.50 68.74
CA VAL A 31 -37.44 42.69 67.63
C VAL A 31 -37.11 43.38 66.29
N GLY A 32 -37.40 44.64 66.18
CA GLY A 32 -37.07 45.40 64.95
C GLY A 32 -35.59 45.40 64.59
N LYS A 33 -34.67 45.49 65.57
CA LYS A 33 -33.21 45.34 65.30
C LYS A 33 -32.83 43.93 64.84
N ARG A 34 -33.48 42.92 65.48
CA ARG A 34 -33.22 41.53 65.06
C ARG A 34 -33.77 41.19 63.67
N ASP A 35 -34.94 41.71 63.37
CA ASP A 35 -35.58 41.52 62.06
C ASP A 35 -34.67 42.19 60.96
N ALA A 36 -34.26 43.42 61.23
CA ALA A 36 -33.29 44.13 60.30
C ALA A 36 -31.96 43.38 60.11
N GLU A 37 -31.43 42.81 61.22
CA GLU A 37 -30.16 42.02 61.12
C GLU A 37 -30.40 40.68 60.38
N ILE A 38 -31.54 40.05 60.58
CA ILE A 38 -31.92 38.81 59.84
C ILE A 38 -32.12 39.17 58.38
N ASP A 39 -32.88 40.22 58.06
CA ASP A 39 -33.16 40.62 56.68
C ASP A 39 -31.83 40.96 55.93
N GLN A 40 -30.92 41.68 56.61
CA GLN A 40 -29.59 41.97 56.04
C GLN A 40 -28.77 40.70 55.79
N ARG A 41 -28.77 39.74 56.73
CA ARG A 41 -28.05 38.47 56.59
C ARG A 41 -28.66 37.59 55.50
N VAL A 42 -29.98 37.54 55.44
CA VAL A 42 -30.71 36.80 54.40
C VAL A 42 -30.45 37.44 53.04
N GLY A 43 -30.59 38.72 52.90
CA GLY A 43 -30.34 39.45 51.67
C GLY A 43 -28.90 39.24 51.14
N THR A 44 -27.90 39.31 52.05
CA THR A 44 -26.51 39.06 51.69
C THR A 44 -26.32 37.59 51.19
N ARG A 45 -26.94 36.61 51.88
CA ARG A 45 -26.83 35.21 51.46
C ARG A 45 -27.57 34.95 50.17
N VAL A 46 -28.76 35.49 49.97
CA VAL A 46 -29.51 35.36 48.71
C VAL A 46 -28.73 35.98 47.56
N GLY A 47 -28.21 37.21 47.71
CA GLY A 47 -27.37 37.85 46.68
C GLY A 47 -26.13 37.01 46.32
N ALA A 48 -25.47 36.39 47.33
CA ALA A 48 -24.34 35.51 47.09
C ALA A 48 -24.73 34.22 46.35
N VAL A 49 -25.91 33.66 46.63
CA VAL A 49 -26.43 32.52 45.92
C VAL A 49 -26.80 32.88 44.48
N GLU A 50 -27.48 34.00 44.28
CA GLU A 50 -27.84 34.49 42.93
C GLU A 50 -26.60 34.72 42.07
N THR A 51 -25.55 35.33 42.64
CA THR A 51 -24.27 35.51 41.92
C THR A 51 -23.67 34.17 41.52
N ARG A 52 -23.62 33.21 42.45
CA ARG A 52 -23.11 31.83 42.13
C ARG A 52 -23.96 31.12 41.09
N MET A 53 -25.26 31.24 41.15
CA MET A 53 -26.16 30.68 40.14
C MET A 53 -25.91 31.29 38.76
N GLY A 54 -25.67 32.62 38.70
CA GLY A 54 -25.31 33.30 37.46
C GLY A 54 -23.97 32.79 36.86
N GLU A 55 -22.94 32.67 37.72
CA GLU A 55 -21.65 32.15 37.32
C GLU A 55 -21.74 30.68 36.81
N GLU A 56 -22.51 29.84 37.53
CA GLU A 56 -22.68 28.43 37.17
C GLU A 56 -23.48 28.29 35.86
N SER A 57 -24.51 29.12 35.67
CA SER A 57 -25.27 29.17 34.41
C SER A 57 -24.36 29.53 33.23
N GLN A 58 -23.44 30.52 33.39
CA GLN A 58 -22.46 30.86 32.34
C GLN A 58 -21.48 29.68 32.07
N ARG A 59 -21.10 28.97 33.13
CA ARG A 59 -20.24 27.77 32.97
C ARG A 59 -20.93 26.68 32.19
N VAL A 60 -22.21 26.40 32.50
CA VAL A 60 -23.05 25.42 31.79
C VAL A 60 -23.12 25.78 30.30
N THR A 61 -23.50 27.03 29.98
CA THR A 61 -23.57 27.47 28.57
C THR A 61 -22.24 27.30 27.83
N ARG A 62 -21.11 27.59 28.49
CA ARG A 62 -19.78 27.40 27.91
C ARG A 62 -19.46 25.92 27.62
N VAL A 63 -19.81 25.03 28.60
CA VAL A 63 -19.61 23.59 28.44
C VAL A 63 -20.50 23.03 27.33
N GLU A 64 -21.75 23.49 27.25
CA GLU A 64 -22.66 23.10 26.15
C GLU A 64 -22.10 23.51 24.79
N GLY A 65 -21.52 24.71 24.66
CA GLY A 65 -20.83 25.13 23.45
C GLY A 65 -19.63 24.24 23.09
N GLN A 66 -18.79 23.86 24.07
CA GLN A 66 -17.68 22.95 23.89
C GLN A 66 -18.12 21.54 23.49
N ILE A 67 -19.22 21.05 24.06
CA ILE A 67 -19.81 19.77 23.66
C ILE A 67 -20.26 19.84 22.19
N GLY A 68 -20.92 20.93 21.80
CA GLY A 68 -21.34 21.14 20.42
C GLY A 68 -20.17 21.11 19.42
N GLU A 69 -19.09 21.84 19.71
CA GLU A 69 -17.88 21.82 18.88
C GLU A 69 -17.23 20.42 18.83
N THR A 70 -17.16 19.75 19.98
CA THR A 70 -16.58 18.40 20.05
C THR A 70 -17.37 17.41 19.23
N ASN A 71 -18.71 17.47 19.28
CA ASN A 71 -19.58 16.62 18.48
C ASN A 71 -19.41 16.87 16.97
N GLN A 72 -19.30 18.14 16.56
CA GLN A 72 -19.02 18.46 15.15
C GLN A 72 -17.67 17.90 14.69
N ARG A 73 -16.62 18.02 15.50
CA ARG A 73 -15.30 17.46 15.22
C ARG A 73 -15.34 15.93 15.15
N LEU A 74 -16.10 15.29 16.04
CA LEU A 74 -16.28 13.84 16.06
C LEU A 74 -16.93 13.36 14.76
N THR A 75 -18.00 14.00 14.31
CA THR A 75 -18.67 13.69 13.04
C THR A 75 -17.72 13.85 11.84
N GLY A 76 -16.90 14.90 11.85
CA GLY A 76 -15.87 15.12 10.83
C GLY A 76 -14.82 13.98 10.81
N VAL A 77 -14.36 13.55 11.99
CA VAL A 77 -13.41 12.44 12.13
C VAL A 77 -14.03 11.12 11.66
N GLU A 78 -15.27 10.83 12.04
CA GLU A 78 -15.99 9.63 11.60
C GLU A 78 -16.14 9.57 10.09
N THR A 79 -16.49 10.69 9.45
CA THR A 79 -16.59 10.79 7.99
C THR A 79 -15.24 10.54 7.33
N THR A 80 -14.18 11.18 7.82
CA THR A 80 -12.82 11.01 7.28
C THR A 80 -12.32 9.59 7.48
N ALA A 81 -12.56 8.99 8.64
CA ALA A 81 -12.19 7.60 8.92
C ALA A 81 -12.94 6.62 8.00
N GLY A 82 -14.22 6.86 7.76
CA GLY A 82 -15.02 6.10 6.80
C GLY A 82 -14.44 6.16 5.39
N GLN A 83 -14.13 7.36 4.88
CA GLN A 83 -13.51 7.55 3.56
C GLN A 83 -12.13 6.90 3.47
N ALA A 84 -11.31 7.03 4.51
CA ALA A 84 -10.00 6.40 4.57
C ALA A 84 -10.11 4.87 4.54
N SER A 85 -11.07 4.30 5.26
CA SER A 85 -11.36 2.86 5.26
C SER A 85 -11.75 2.36 3.86
N GLU A 86 -12.64 3.05 3.17
CA GLU A 86 -13.04 2.68 1.81
C GLU A 86 -11.88 2.81 0.81
N THR A 87 -11.08 3.86 0.93
CA THR A 87 -9.86 4.03 0.11
C THR A 87 -8.86 2.90 0.36
N ALA A 88 -8.66 2.52 1.61
CA ALA A 88 -7.77 1.41 1.98
C ALA A 88 -8.26 0.07 1.42
N LYS A 89 -9.58 -0.20 1.48
CA LYS A 89 -10.17 -1.41 0.87
C LYS A 89 -9.97 -1.43 -0.64
N ALA A 90 -10.23 -0.32 -1.32
CA ALA A 90 -10.03 -0.21 -2.77
C ALA A 90 -8.55 -0.38 -3.16
N ALA A 91 -7.63 0.18 -2.38
CA ALA A 91 -6.18 0.00 -2.58
C ALA A 91 -5.76 -1.47 -2.40
N ARG A 92 -6.31 -2.14 -1.40
CA ARG A 92 -6.04 -3.58 -1.16
C ARG A 92 -6.52 -4.44 -2.33
N VAL A 93 -7.73 -4.22 -2.83
CA VAL A 93 -8.26 -4.96 -3.99
C VAL A 93 -7.34 -4.78 -5.20
N ARG A 94 -6.88 -3.54 -5.46
CA ARG A 94 -5.94 -3.29 -6.56
C ARG A 94 -4.59 -3.96 -6.35
N ALA A 95 -4.08 -3.98 -5.12
CA ALA A 95 -2.83 -4.67 -4.79
C ALA A 95 -2.94 -6.17 -5.03
N ASP A 96 -4.04 -6.81 -4.60
CA ASP A 96 -4.31 -8.23 -4.81
C ASP A 96 -4.44 -8.56 -6.32
N GLU A 97 -5.07 -7.66 -7.11
CA GLU A 97 -5.16 -7.82 -8.55
C GLU A 97 -3.78 -7.74 -9.23
N VAL A 98 -2.96 -6.76 -8.84
CA VAL A 98 -1.59 -6.60 -9.36
C VAL A 98 -0.73 -7.80 -8.99
N ASP A 99 -0.80 -8.29 -7.76
CA ASP A 99 -0.07 -9.47 -7.30
C ASP A 99 -0.49 -10.72 -8.09
N GLY A 100 -1.79 -10.90 -8.31
CA GLY A 100 -2.32 -11.99 -9.15
C GLY A 100 -1.85 -11.89 -10.61
N ARG A 101 -1.74 -10.70 -11.19
CA ARG A 101 -1.18 -10.48 -12.53
C ARG A 101 0.32 -10.78 -12.54
N LEU A 102 1.05 -10.30 -11.57
CA LEU A 102 2.49 -10.55 -11.43
C LEU A 102 2.78 -12.07 -11.30
N THR A 103 2.04 -12.76 -10.45
CA THR A 103 2.16 -14.21 -10.28
C THR A 103 1.91 -14.96 -11.60
N ARG A 104 0.89 -14.57 -12.38
CA ARG A 104 0.63 -15.13 -13.71
C ARG A 104 1.79 -14.86 -14.68
N LEU A 105 2.28 -13.62 -14.74
CA LEU A 105 3.43 -13.27 -15.58
C LEU A 105 4.68 -14.07 -15.19
N TRP A 106 4.96 -14.23 -13.90
CA TRP A 106 6.07 -15.01 -13.41
C TRP A 106 5.93 -16.51 -13.74
N SER A 107 4.74 -17.08 -13.56
CA SER A 107 4.49 -18.48 -13.87
C SER A 107 4.56 -18.76 -15.38
N ASN A 108 4.20 -17.79 -16.21
CA ASN A 108 4.21 -17.90 -17.67
C ASN A 108 5.54 -17.50 -18.31
N ARG A 109 6.42 -16.78 -17.58
CA ARG A 109 7.70 -16.25 -18.12
C ARG A 109 8.53 -17.26 -18.89
N ASN A 110 8.52 -18.53 -18.46
CA ASN A 110 9.29 -19.62 -19.09
C ASN A 110 8.41 -20.60 -19.88
N LYS A 111 7.10 -20.36 -19.96
CA LYS A 111 6.20 -21.16 -20.77
C LYS A 111 6.20 -20.59 -22.19
N ARG A 112 6.97 -21.24 -23.04
CA ARG A 112 7.00 -20.92 -24.45
C ARG A 112 6.63 -22.17 -25.25
N SER A 113 5.75 -22.02 -26.22
CA SER A 113 5.39 -23.08 -27.15
C SER A 113 6.16 -22.96 -28.44
N LEU A 114 6.65 -24.09 -28.97
CA LEU A 114 7.30 -24.15 -30.26
C LEU A 114 6.26 -23.93 -31.35
N VAL A 115 6.47 -22.92 -32.19
CA VAL A 115 5.63 -22.61 -33.36
C VAL A 115 6.20 -23.26 -34.60
N GLU A 116 7.48 -23.03 -34.88
CA GLU A 116 8.15 -23.50 -36.07
C GLU A 116 9.62 -23.82 -35.79
N THR A 117 10.19 -24.72 -36.61
CA THR A 117 11.62 -25.03 -36.59
C THR A 117 12.19 -24.95 -38.01
N VAL A 118 13.21 -24.10 -38.20
CA VAL A 118 13.93 -23.98 -39.45
C VAL A 118 15.37 -24.41 -39.22
N HIS A 119 15.93 -25.18 -40.19
CA HIS A 119 17.34 -25.60 -40.16
C HIS A 119 18.15 -24.84 -41.19
N VAL A 120 19.08 -24.01 -40.74
CA VAL A 120 20.05 -23.29 -41.56
C VAL A 120 21.33 -24.14 -41.68
N GLN A 121 21.61 -24.65 -42.86
CA GLN A 121 22.76 -25.51 -43.13
C GLN A 121 24.02 -24.68 -43.44
N PHE A 122 25.18 -25.21 -43.05
CA PHE A 122 26.48 -24.58 -43.29
C PHE A 122 27.43 -25.50 -44.02
N ALA A 123 28.28 -24.94 -44.89
CA ALA A 123 29.36 -25.65 -45.51
C ALA A 123 30.41 -26.11 -44.49
N PHE A 124 31.23 -27.05 -44.88
CA PHE A 124 32.32 -27.56 -44.04
C PHE A 124 33.23 -26.41 -43.63
N ASP A 125 33.50 -26.30 -42.34
CA ASP A 125 34.37 -25.29 -41.73
C ASP A 125 33.98 -23.83 -42.04
N LYS A 126 32.73 -23.57 -42.41
CA LYS A 126 32.19 -22.24 -42.72
C LYS A 126 31.12 -21.82 -41.71
N ALA A 127 31.00 -20.49 -41.56
CA ALA A 127 29.98 -19.82 -40.78
C ALA A 127 29.21 -18.75 -41.60
N GLU A 128 29.49 -18.65 -42.92
CA GLU A 128 28.77 -17.76 -43.83
C GLU A 128 27.39 -18.31 -44.18
N LEU A 129 26.39 -17.44 -44.27
CA LEU A 129 25.03 -17.79 -44.67
C LEU A 129 24.94 -17.90 -46.21
N SER A 130 24.38 -18.98 -46.71
CA SER A 130 24.02 -19.09 -48.13
C SER A 130 22.75 -18.27 -48.45
N ASP A 131 22.53 -17.94 -49.72
CA ASP A 131 21.35 -17.20 -50.19
C ASP A 131 20.03 -17.93 -49.81
N GLY A 132 20.00 -19.24 -49.88
CA GLY A 132 18.85 -20.05 -49.45
C GLY A 132 18.60 -19.95 -47.94
N ALA A 133 19.68 -19.89 -47.14
CA ALA A 133 19.58 -19.67 -45.71
C ALA A 133 19.04 -18.27 -45.40
N GLN A 134 19.49 -17.25 -46.08
CA GLN A 134 19.01 -15.88 -45.94
C GLN A 134 17.51 -15.76 -46.28
N THR A 135 17.07 -16.43 -47.38
CA THR A 135 15.65 -16.45 -47.76
C THR A 135 14.77 -17.11 -46.68
N ALA A 136 15.21 -18.24 -46.12
CA ALA A 136 14.49 -18.90 -45.03
C ALA A 136 14.43 -18.03 -43.78
N LEU A 137 15.50 -17.37 -43.41
CA LEU A 137 15.55 -16.45 -42.26
C LEU A 137 14.70 -15.17 -42.46
N ALA A 138 14.57 -14.69 -43.71
CA ALA A 138 13.73 -13.55 -44.02
C ALA A 138 12.23 -13.80 -43.67
N ALA A 139 11.76 -15.06 -43.86
CA ALA A 139 10.42 -15.45 -43.42
C ALA A 139 10.27 -15.33 -41.91
N ILE A 140 11.22 -15.85 -41.14
CA ILE A 140 11.24 -15.73 -39.68
C ILE A 140 11.24 -14.28 -39.20
N VAL A 141 12.04 -13.41 -39.85
CA VAL A 141 12.04 -11.96 -39.51
C VAL A 141 10.68 -11.33 -39.74
N LYS A 142 9.97 -11.70 -40.83
CA LYS A 142 8.64 -11.21 -41.10
C LYS A 142 7.67 -11.58 -39.96
N GLU A 143 7.64 -12.84 -39.54
CA GLU A 143 6.79 -13.31 -38.45
C GLU A 143 7.13 -12.61 -37.12
N LEU A 144 8.42 -12.42 -36.81
CA LEU A 144 8.84 -11.67 -35.63
C LEU A 144 8.35 -10.22 -35.63
N LYS A 145 8.28 -9.58 -36.78
CA LYS A 145 7.77 -8.19 -36.92
C LYS A 145 6.25 -8.12 -36.77
N GLU A 146 5.55 -9.13 -37.26
CA GLU A 146 4.07 -9.19 -37.23
C GLU A 146 3.52 -9.57 -35.84
N ASN A 147 4.30 -10.36 -35.07
CA ASN A 147 3.86 -10.81 -33.74
C ASN A 147 4.93 -10.47 -32.66
N PRO A 148 4.65 -9.51 -31.76
CA PRO A 148 5.56 -9.11 -30.70
C PRO A 148 5.80 -10.19 -29.62
N ASN A 149 4.91 -11.19 -29.50
CA ASN A 149 5.03 -12.26 -28.50
C ASN A 149 5.94 -13.42 -28.96
N LEU A 150 6.39 -13.40 -30.23
CA LEU A 150 7.33 -14.38 -30.74
C LEU A 150 8.78 -14.06 -30.31
N THR A 151 9.53 -15.10 -29.99
CA THR A 151 10.97 -15.07 -29.73
C THR A 151 11.66 -16.14 -30.55
N VAL A 152 12.97 -16.04 -30.73
CA VAL A 152 13.76 -17.02 -31.48
C VAL A 152 14.84 -17.62 -30.58
N ASP A 153 14.93 -18.94 -30.59
CA ASP A 153 16.04 -19.68 -29.99
C ASP A 153 16.93 -20.25 -31.08
N LEU A 154 18.21 -19.92 -31.06
CA LEU A 154 19.23 -20.36 -32.03
C LEU A 154 20.14 -21.39 -31.37
N GLU A 155 20.16 -22.61 -31.90
CA GLU A 155 21.03 -23.69 -31.44
C GLU A 155 22.01 -24.08 -32.56
N GLY A 156 23.30 -23.82 -32.36
CA GLY A 156 24.35 -24.11 -33.34
C GLY A 156 24.99 -25.48 -33.12
N PHE A 157 25.14 -26.21 -34.21
CA PHE A 157 25.73 -27.54 -34.20
C PHE A 157 26.84 -27.67 -35.28
N THR A 158 27.78 -28.61 -35.05
CA THR A 158 28.78 -29.07 -36.03
C THR A 158 28.69 -30.58 -36.18
N ASP A 159 29.30 -31.10 -37.21
CA ASP A 159 29.65 -32.52 -37.26
C ASP A 159 30.73 -32.86 -36.22
N SER A 160 31.02 -34.14 -36.03
CA SER A 160 32.00 -34.65 -35.07
C SER A 160 33.48 -34.61 -35.59
N THR A 161 33.76 -33.97 -36.73
CA THR A 161 35.09 -33.87 -37.30
C THR A 161 35.94 -32.82 -36.57
N GLY A 162 37.06 -33.25 -36.03
CA GLY A 162 38.05 -32.37 -35.38
C GLY A 162 37.86 -32.20 -33.86
N PRO A 163 38.66 -31.32 -33.23
CA PRO A 163 38.65 -31.11 -31.81
C PRO A 163 37.30 -30.51 -31.31
N ARG A 164 36.86 -30.97 -30.14
CA ARG A 164 35.59 -30.51 -29.54
C ARG A 164 35.54 -29.00 -29.31
N ASP A 165 36.60 -28.43 -28.76
CA ASP A 165 36.66 -26.99 -28.43
C ASP A 165 36.59 -26.11 -29.67
N TYR A 166 37.24 -26.56 -30.76
CA TYR A 166 37.11 -25.92 -32.06
C TYR A 166 35.68 -25.95 -32.57
N ASN A 167 35.00 -27.10 -32.46
CA ASN A 167 33.64 -27.28 -32.92
C ASN A 167 32.63 -26.44 -32.07
N VAL A 168 32.85 -26.32 -30.78
CA VAL A 168 32.05 -25.40 -29.92
C VAL A 168 32.21 -23.97 -30.43
N THR A 169 33.47 -23.51 -30.68
CA THR A 169 33.71 -22.17 -31.20
C THR A 169 33.09 -21.97 -32.59
N LEU A 170 33.19 -22.94 -33.49
CA LEU A 170 32.61 -22.88 -34.83
C LEU A 170 31.07 -22.81 -34.76
N SER A 171 30.45 -23.62 -33.90
CA SER A 171 29.01 -23.58 -33.71
C SER A 171 28.54 -22.22 -33.20
N GLN A 172 29.29 -21.58 -32.28
CA GLN A 172 29.00 -20.24 -31.79
C GLN A 172 29.13 -19.18 -32.89
N ARG A 173 30.15 -19.27 -33.76
CA ARG A 173 30.30 -18.37 -34.93
C ARG A 173 29.13 -18.48 -35.89
N ARG A 174 28.62 -19.70 -36.15
CA ARG A 174 27.43 -19.93 -36.99
C ARG A 174 26.16 -19.30 -36.40
N VAL A 175 25.93 -19.51 -35.11
CA VAL A 175 24.82 -18.87 -34.38
C VAL A 175 24.93 -17.35 -34.47
N GLU A 176 26.13 -16.80 -34.28
CA GLU A 176 26.36 -15.35 -34.36
C GLU A 176 26.09 -14.79 -35.78
N SER A 177 26.40 -15.54 -36.82
CA SER A 177 26.07 -15.13 -38.21
C SER A 177 24.56 -15.08 -38.42
N VAL A 178 23.80 -16.07 -37.92
CA VAL A 178 22.34 -16.05 -37.97
C VAL A 178 21.78 -14.90 -37.16
N ARG A 179 22.23 -14.74 -35.93
CA ARG A 179 21.78 -13.66 -35.04
C ARG A 179 21.98 -12.29 -35.66
N ARG A 180 23.19 -12.04 -36.21
CA ARG A 180 23.53 -10.78 -36.87
C ARG A 180 22.59 -10.51 -38.04
N TYR A 181 22.37 -11.49 -38.89
CA TYR A 181 21.45 -11.37 -40.01
C TYR A 181 20.03 -10.99 -39.56
N LEU A 182 19.49 -11.69 -38.54
CA LEU A 182 18.16 -11.38 -38.02
C LEU A 182 18.06 -9.93 -37.51
N VAL A 183 19.09 -9.46 -36.77
CA VAL A 183 19.12 -8.09 -36.25
C VAL A 183 19.28 -7.05 -37.40
N GLU A 184 20.13 -7.30 -38.38
CA GLU A 184 20.29 -6.45 -39.56
C GLU A 184 18.99 -6.33 -40.37
N GLN A 185 18.21 -7.40 -40.41
CA GLN A 185 16.87 -7.41 -41.00
C GLN A 185 15.79 -6.80 -40.13
N GLY A 186 16.11 -6.34 -38.93
CA GLY A 186 15.22 -5.60 -38.01
C GLY A 186 14.54 -6.41 -36.93
N ALA A 187 15.02 -7.62 -36.62
CA ALA A 187 14.60 -8.33 -35.43
C ALA A 187 15.23 -7.70 -34.17
N GLU A 188 14.47 -7.59 -33.10
CA GLU A 188 14.94 -7.00 -31.84
C GLU A 188 15.85 -7.97 -31.07
N LEU A 189 17.04 -7.51 -30.71
CA LEU A 189 18.07 -8.34 -30.03
C LEU A 189 17.56 -9.05 -28.76
N PRO A 190 16.77 -8.43 -27.86
CA PRO A 190 16.26 -9.10 -26.67
C PRO A 190 15.31 -10.31 -26.94
N ARG A 191 14.83 -10.41 -28.17
CA ARG A 191 13.93 -11.51 -28.60
C ARG A 191 14.69 -12.71 -29.18
N ILE A 192 16.03 -12.66 -29.23
CA ILE A 192 16.87 -13.69 -29.83
C ILE A 192 17.75 -14.31 -28.75
N ASN A 193 17.48 -15.56 -28.39
CA ASN A 193 18.35 -16.38 -27.57
C ASN A 193 19.30 -17.19 -28.46
N SER A 194 20.56 -17.38 -28.06
CA SER A 194 21.52 -18.00 -28.91
C SER A 194 22.55 -18.83 -28.12
N VAL A 195 22.85 -20.05 -28.60
CA VAL A 195 23.84 -20.94 -28.00
C VAL A 195 24.51 -21.82 -29.03
N GLY A 196 25.85 -21.90 -29.00
CA GLY A 196 26.65 -22.87 -29.77
C GLY A 196 26.87 -24.14 -28.93
N LEU A 197 26.32 -25.25 -29.36
CA LEU A 197 26.36 -26.54 -28.66
C LEU A 197 27.53 -27.46 -29.11
N GLY A 198 28.17 -27.11 -30.21
CA GLY A 198 29.30 -27.88 -30.72
C GLY A 198 28.89 -29.15 -31.49
N PRO A 199 29.71 -30.21 -31.41
CA PRO A 199 29.50 -31.40 -32.23
C PRO A 199 28.32 -32.25 -31.77
N VAL A 200 27.53 -32.71 -32.75
CA VAL A 200 26.44 -33.68 -32.54
C VAL A 200 26.93 -35.07 -32.91
N SER A 201 26.61 -36.04 -32.11
CA SER A 201 26.87 -37.46 -32.43
C SER A 201 25.96 -37.94 -33.56
N GLY A 202 26.51 -38.56 -34.60
CA GLY A 202 25.76 -39.11 -35.70
C GLY A 202 26.67 -39.82 -36.72
N GLY A 203 26.08 -40.55 -37.66
CA GLY A 203 26.78 -41.32 -38.68
C GLY A 203 27.51 -40.38 -39.68
N LYS A 204 28.56 -40.90 -40.34
CA LYS A 204 29.31 -40.15 -41.35
C LYS A 204 28.46 -39.68 -42.54
N GLU A 205 27.38 -40.42 -42.86
CA GLU A 205 26.48 -40.09 -43.97
C GLU A 205 25.58 -38.88 -43.66
N GLU A 206 25.47 -38.46 -42.40
CA GLU A 206 24.63 -37.34 -41.95
C GLU A 206 25.43 -36.07 -41.60
N GLN A 207 26.72 -36.08 -41.77
CA GLN A 207 27.58 -34.94 -41.39
C GLN A 207 27.10 -33.59 -41.96
N ALA A 208 26.63 -33.60 -43.21
CA ALA A 208 26.11 -32.37 -43.82
C ALA A 208 24.88 -31.82 -43.08
N LYS A 209 23.98 -32.68 -42.57
CA LYS A 209 22.82 -32.30 -41.79
C LYS A 209 23.16 -31.87 -40.37
N GLN A 210 24.32 -32.31 -39.83
CA GLN A 210 24.79 -31.96 -38.50
C GLN A 210 25.33 -30.52 -38.48
N ARG A 211 25.91 -30.03 -39.59
CA ARG A 211 26.41 -28.67 -39.72
C ARG A 211 25.28 -27.68 -39.92
N ARG A 212 24.57 -27.33 -38.83
CA ARG A 212 23.40 -26.46 -38.90
C ARG A 212 23.28 -25.53 -37.71
N VAL A 213 22.49 -24.50 -37.90
CA VAL A 213 21.82 -23.76 -36.81
C VAL A 213 20.34 -24.11 -36.87
N THR A 214 19.82 -24.64 -35.79
CA THR A 214 18.39 -24.85 -35.62
C THR A 214 17.79 -23.56 -35.07
N VAL A 215 16.88 -22.99 -35.84
CA VAL A 215 16.14 -21.77 -35.52
C VAL A 215 14.74 -22.19 -35.04
N LYS A 216 14.44 -22.00 -33.78
CA LYS A 216 13.15 -22.33 -33.19
C LYS A 216 12.37 -21.04 -32.93
N LEU A 217 11.24 -20.90 -33.57
CA LEU A 217 10.30 -19.81 -33.32
C LEU A 217 9.40 -20.21 -32.15
N MET A 218 9.42 -19.42 -31.11
CA MET A 218 8.76 -19.70 -29.84
C MET A 218 7.73 -18.63 -29.55
N LEU A 219 6.51 -19.02 -29.19
CA LEU A 219 5.45 -18.12 -28.72
C LEU A 219 5.46 -18.08 -27.19
N GLY A 220 5.60 -16.89 -26.63
CA GLY A 220 5.42 -16.67 -25.20
C GLY A 220 3.99 -16.94 -24.77
N ALA A 221 3.79 -17.50 -23.59
CA ALA A 221 2.45 -17.57 -22.99
C ALA A 221 2.07 -16.18 -22.46
N ASP A 222 0.89 -15.71 -22.85
CA ASP A 222 0.25 -14.50 -22.33
C ASP A 222 -0.08 -14.59 -20.84
#